data_7c612cb4dbbf39e38fe17df4444e0fed
#
_entry.id   7c612cb4dbbf39e38fe17df4444e0fed
#
_cell.length_a   1.000
_cell.length_b   1.000
_cell.length_c   1.000
_cell.angle_alpha   90.00
_cell.angle_beta   90.00
_cell.angle_gamma   90.00
#
_symmetry.space_group_name_H-M   'P 1'
#
loop_
_entity.id
_entity.type
_entity.pdbx_description
1 polymer ?
#
loop_
_entity_poly.entity_id
_entity_poly.type
_entity_poly.pdbx_seq_one_letter_code
_entity_poly.pdbx_strand_id
1 'polypeptide(L)'
;MTEDDLELNQGAEVREPGASYSPILKTPSHSEIRDMLEDLVVHDLLGPAGGPEEEVIEDRVRERYLVGMLAPRRVSVEGTEIDELAVAGTDSYDEGKTEQGVAQSGTMFPSSMGMTFAVDGEATALKITVRWGRYSREHSETATGPDGKALLVWKRTHVECISDPVALKGGPLTPWVATDEQPEVRVEGRMRKQGPDWIVTLFLINGQKEPDKRKDEAWLFQAQLIVESTDGEPVFRKRHSMAVDPNKIDPLTRMEMGAMAMLYRQYVEFAVGHGVGVHAVACPDDPQRAVRLQTEAVPKHEVPMQTPPTVEDNPDLAGLVLDMKELSETSDADLAAKPGVLPDAYEKWIDREAQRAASGADGLDLHARAAGEAIQHCREALERVRAGIALLAQDKNAAEAFRFANEAMWKQRVHSIFAKQVRKGQRKLEDGLDDLDVPQNRTWYPFQLAFVLLNLPSITDLHHHDRSHETEAVADLLWFPTGGGKTEA
;
A
#
# COMPACT_ATOMS: atom_id res chain seq x y z
N MET A 1 4.38 20.62 7.19
CA MET A 1 3.72 21.12 8.41
C MET A 1 2.60 22.02 7.94
N THR A 2 1.36 21.64 8.14
CA THR A 2 0.19 22.49 7.82
C THR A 2 -0.02 23.43 9.01
N GLU A 3 -0.57 24.63 8.76
CA GLU A 3 -0.82 25.65 9.79
C GLU A 3 -1.63 25.17 11.00
N ASP A 4 -2.30 24.04 10.91
CA ASP A 4 -3.03 23.40 12.01
C ASP A 4 -2.12 22.86 13.13
N ASP A 5 -0.82 22.68 12.89
CA ASP A 5 0.13 22.19 13.90
C ASP A 5 0.70 23.30 14.81
N LEU A 6 0.47 24.57 14.48
CA LEU A 6 1.09 25.71 15.18
C LEU A 6 0.18 26.42 16.21
N GLU A 7 -1.13 26.22 16.17
CA GLU A 7 -2.06 26.92 17.10
C GLU A 7 -2.31 26.18 18.43
N LEU A 8 -1.83 24.98 18.61
CA LEU A 8 -2.14 24.16 19.82
C LEU A 8 -1.18 24.32 20.99
N ASN A 9 -0.19 25.21 20.91
CA ASN A 9 0.85 25.33 21.96
C ASN A 9 0.91 26.67 22.72
N GLN A 10 -0.17 27.46 22.76
CA GLN A 10 -0.25 28.66 23.58
C GLN A 10 -1.36 28.59 24.62
N GLY A 11 -1.09 27.93 25.71
CA GLY A 11 -1.96 27.91 26.90
C GLY A 11 -1.17 27.57 28.15
N ALA A 12 -0.37 28.56 28.64
CA ALA A 12 0.17 28.46 29.97
C ALA A 12 -0.95 28.79 30.97
N GLU A 13 -1.57 27.78 31.59
CA GLU A 13 -2.55 27.96 32.64
C GLU A 13 -1.91 28.34 33.95
N VAL A 14 -2.42 29.44 34.53
CA VAL A 14 -2.19 29.85 35.92
C VAL A 14 -2.92 28.89 36.85
N ARG A 15 -2.20 28.18 37.70
CA ARG A 15 -2.76 27.19 38.64
C ARG A 15 -3.40 27.87 39.85
N GLU A 16 -4.69 27.60 40.09
CA GLU A 16 -5.32 27.82 41.39
C GLU A 16 -5.23 26.54 42.26
N PRO A 17 -4.95 26.66 43.59
CA PRO A 17 -4.84 25.50 44.47
C PRO A 17 -6.24 25.01 44.87
N GLY A 18 -6.60 23.82 44.41
CA GLY A 18 -7.83 23.14 44.86
C GLY A 18 -8.70 22.43 43.79
N ALA A 19 -8.32 22.48 42.51
CA ALA A 19 -9.07 21.82 41.47
C ALA A 19 -8.81 20.31 41.45
N SER A 20 -9.88 19.51 41.51
CA SER A 20 -9.84 18.07 41.29
C SER A 20 -9.28 17.78 39.90
N TYR A 21 -8.30 16.88 39.82
CA TYR A 21 -7.72 16.40 38.56
C TYR A 21 -8.77 15.74 37.69
N SER A 22 -9.30 16.44 36.71
CA SER A 22 -9.84 15.79 35.53
C SER A 22 -8.63 15.49 34.62
N PRO A 23 -8.41 14.25 34.16
CA PRO A 23 -7.34 13.97 33.21
C PRO A 23 -7.61 14.82 31.97
N ILE A 24 -6.65 15.63 31.57
CA ILE A 24 -6.70 16.32 30.28
C ILE A 24 -6.67 15.22 29.24
N LEU A 25 -7.82 14.93 28.64
CA LEU A 25 -7.94 14.01 27.52
C LEU A 25 -7.16 14.64 26.38
N LYS A 26 -5.98 14.08 26.09
CA LYS A 26 -5.19 14.49 24.92
C LYS A 26 -6.06 14.27 23.68
N THR A 27 -6.27 15.32 22.90
CA THR A 27 -6.95 15.19 21.61
C THR A 27 -6.18 14.20 20.74
N PRO A 28 -6.84 13.14 20.21
CA PRO A 28 -6.13 12.18 19.39
C PRO A 28 -5.64 12.83 18.08
N SER A 29 -4.47 12.42 17.63
CA SER A 29 -3.93 12.83 16.33
C SER A 29 -4.79 12.28 15.18
N HIS A 30 -4.64 12.85 13.98
CA HIS A 30 -5.33 12.36 12.79
C HIS A 30 -5.00 10.89 12.49
N SER A 31 -3.77 10.45 12.77
CA SER A 31 -3.35 9.05 12.64
C SER A 31 -4.09 8.14 13.62
N GLU A 32 -4.16 8.53 14.89
CA GLU A 32 -4.91 7.78 15.91
C GLU A 32 -6.40 7.69 15.58
N ILE A 33 -7.01 8.78 15.06
CA ILE A 33 -8.42 8.76 14.60
C ILE A 33 -8.60 7.81 13.41
N ARG A 34 -7.67 7.82 12.45
CA ARG A 34 -7.69 6.91 11.31
C ARG A 34 -7.63 5.46 11.77
N ASP A 35 -6.71 5.14 12.68
CA ASP A 35 -6.50 3.79 13.17
C ASP A 35 -7.72 3.30 13.98
N MET A 36 -8.32 4.16 14.80
CA MET A 36 -9.58 3.86 15.49
C MET A 36 -10.74 3.61 14.52
N LEU A 37 -10.85 4.40 13.45
CA LEU A 37 -11.88 4.21 12.42
C LEU A 37 -11.65 2.90 11.65
N GLU A 38 -10.41 2.60 11.31
CA GLU A 38 -10.03 1.33 10.67
C GLU A 38 -10.46 0.14 11.54
N ASP A 39 -10.09 0.15 12.83
CA ASP A 39 -10.46 -0.90 13.78
C ASP A 39 -11.96 -1.10 13.87
N LEU A 40 -12.73 -0.01 13.91
CA LEU A 40 -14.19 -0.07 13.93
C LEU A 40 -14.75 -0.69 12.65
N VAL A 41 -14.24 -0.29 11.49
CA VAL A 41 -14.70 -0.83 10.19
C VAL A 41 -14.33 -2.30 10.06
N VAL A 42 -13.11 -2.68 10.40
CA VAL A 42 -12.67 -4.09 10.37
C VAL A 42 -13.48 -4.93 11.32
N HIS A 43 -13.76 -4.43 12.53
CA HIS A 43 -14.60 -5.12 13.52
C HIS A 43 -16.03 -5.34 13.02
N ASP A 44 -16.60 -4.35 12.33
CA ASP A 44 -17.95 -4.47 11.76
C ASP A 44 -18.00 -5.46 10.58
N LEU A 45 -17.00 -5.47 9.72
CA LEU A 45 -16.95 -6.31 8.52
C LEU A 45 -16.57 -7.77 8.82
N LEU A 46 -15.62 -7.98 9.72
CA LEU A 46 -14.99 -9.27 10.02
C LEU A 46 -15.54 -9.92 11.30
N GLY A 47 -15.77 -9.12 12.33
CA GLY A 47 -16.10 -9.61 13.67
C GLY A 47 -14.90 -10.23 14.41
N PRO A 48 -15.15 -10.84 15.60
CA PRO A 48 -16.42 -10.86 16.34
C PRO A 48 -16.67 -9.54 17.08
N ALA A 49 -17.78 -8.86 16.79
CA ALA A 49 -18.09 -7.54 17.36
C ALA A 49 -18.39 -7.61 18.88
N GLY A 50 -18.95 -8.70 19.35
CA GLY A 50 -19.25 -8.96 20.76
C GLY A 50 -18.13 -9.71 21.51
N GLY A 51 -16.96 -9.91 20.88
CA GLY A 51 -15.84 -10.61 21.48
C GLY A 51 -15.83 -12.13 21.26
N PRO A 52 -14.93 -12.87 21.94
CA PRO A 52 -14.70 -14.30 21.66
C PRO A 52 -15.92 -15.21 21.77
N GLU A 53 -16.84 -14.86 22.68
CA GLU A 53 -18.04 -15.63 23.00
C GLU A 53 -19.33 -14.85 22.64
N GLU A 54 -19.28 -14.02 21.61
CA GLU A 54 -20.43 -13.19 21.23
C GLU A 54 -21.68 -13.97 20.94
N GLU A 55 -22.82 -13.30 21.17
CA GLU A 55 -24.14 -13.76 20.79
C GLU A 55 -24.70 -12.90 19.66
N VAL A 56 -25.07 -13.52 18.54
CA VAL A 56 -25.62 -12.87 17.35
C VAL A 56 -27.13 -13.18 17.30
N ILE A 57 -27.94 -12.13 17.28
CA ILE A 57 -29.43 -12.25 17.37
C ILE A 57 -30.02 -12.47 15.96
N GLU A 58 -29.38 -12.01 14.94
CA GLU A 58 -29.78 -12.14 13.55
C GLU A 58 -30.07 -13.59 13.13
N ASP A 59 -30.94 -13.78 12.16
CA ASP A 59 -31.32 -15.12 11.70
C ASP A 59 -30.11 -15.90 11.11
N ARG A 60 -29.12 -15.20 10.60
CA ARG A 60 -27.90 -15.76 10.01
C ARG A 60 -26.67 -14.95 10.38
N VAL A 61 -25.63 -15.61 10.86
CA VAL A 61 -24.34 -14.98 11.17
C VAL A 61 -23.67 -14.41 9.91
N ARG A 62 -23.79 -15.09 8.78
CA ARG A 62 -23.23 -14.63 7.48
C ARG A 62 -23.93 -13.40 6.89
N GLU A 63 -25.03 -12.93 7.48
CA GLU A 63 -25.64 -11.64 7.17
C GLU A 63 -25.04 -10.52 8.06
N ARG A 64 -24.45 -10.91 9.21
CA ARG A 64 -23.77 -9.98 10.12
C ARG A 64 -22.35 -9.63 9.65
N TYR A 65 -21.60 -10.61 9.15
CA TYR A 65 -20.22 -10.44 8.73
C TYR A 65 -20.08 -10.64 7.22
N LEU A 66 -19.18 -9.85 6.58
CA LEU A 66 -19.04 -9.82 5.12
C LEU A 66 -17.75 -10.46 4.62
N VAL A 67 -16.70 -10.57 5.45
CA VAL A 67 -15.36 -11.06 5.08
C VAL A 67 -14.84 -12.08 6.09
N GLY A 68 -13.74 -12.76 5.75
CA GLY A 68 -13.06 -13.71 6.64
C GLY A 68 -13.81 -15.00 6.90
N MET A 69 -14.71 -15.39 5.99
CA MET A 69 -15.50 -16.61 6.11
C MET A 69 -15.08 -17.67 5.09
N LEU A 70 -15.11 -18.94 5.51
CA LEU A 70 -14.97 -20.07 4.60
C LEU A 70 -16.31 -20.84 4.57
N ALA A 71 -16.89 -20.91 3.38
CA ALA A 71 -18.13 -21.63 3.14
C ALA A 71 -17.92 -23.15 3.26
N PRO A 72 -18.95 -23.92 3.66
CA PRO A 72 -18.93 -25.37 3.56
C PRO A 72 -18.90 -25.82 2.08
N ARG A 73 -18.38 -27.01 1.84
CA ARG A 73 -18.39 -27.64 0.53
C ARG A 73 -19.85 -27.89 0.10
N ARG A 74 -20.23 -27.41 -1.08
CA ARG A 74 -21.52 -27.75 -1.70
C ARG A 74 -21.36 -29.01 -2.54
N VAL A 75 -22.20 -30.00 -2.28
CA VAL A 75 -22.36 -31.13 -3.19
C VAL A 75 -23.21 -30.63 -4.35
N SER A 76 -22.69 -30.64 -5.57
CA SER A 76 -23.49 -30.35 -6.76
C SER A 76 -24.58 -31.42 -6.94
N VAL A 77 -25.79 -31.02 -7.32
CA VAL A 77 -26.98 -31.88 -7.40
C VAL A 77 -26.91 -32.94 -8.48
N GLU A 78 -25.87 -32.98 -9.29
CA GLU A 78 -25.74 -33.89 -10.46
C GLU A 78 -24.48 -34.75 -10.44
N GLY A 79 -24.07 -35.30 -9.29
CA GLY A 79 -23.07 -36.39 -9.28
C GLY A 79 -21.70 -36.11 -9.90
N THR A 80 -21.43 -34.90 -10.33
CA THR A 80 -20.10 -34.46 -10.66
C THR A 80 -19.51 -33.92 -9.37
N GLU A 81 -18.77 -34.76 -8.69
CA GLU A 81 -17.81 -34.30 -7.67
C GLU A 81 -16.93 -33.30 -8.41
N ILE A 82 -17.07 -32.00 -8.04
CA ILE A 82 -15.98 -31.08 -8.30
C ILE A 82 -14.93 -31.49 -7.30
N ASP A 83 -14.34 -32.62 -7.63
CA ASP A 83 -13.23 -33.15 -6.92
C ASP A 83 -12.07 -32.25 -7.20
N GLU A 84 -11.40 -31.99 -6.12
CA GLU A 84 -10.07 -31.47 -6.10
C GLU A 84 -9.99 -30.08 -6.77
N LEU A 85 -10.19 -29.07 -5.95
CA LEU A 85 -9.25 -27.98 -6.11
C LEU A 85 -7.93 -28.63 -6.40
N ALA A 86 -7.56 -28.63 -7.63
CA ALA A 86 -6.25 -29.00 -7.99
C ALA A 86 -5.33 -28.15 -7.12
N VAL A 87 -4.78 -28.77 -6.08
CA VAL A 87 -3.42 -28.53 -5.70
C VAL A 87 -2.60 -29.02 -6.91
N ALA A 88 -3.12 -28.76 -8.07
CA ALA A 88 -2.45 -28.85 -9.33
C ALA A 88 -1.41 -27.76 -9.22
N GLY A 89 -0.21 -28.17 -8.90
CA GLY A 89 0.95 -27.44 -9.24
C GLY A 89 0.87 -27.12 -10.71
N THR A 90 0.23 -26.02 -11.06
CA THR A 90 0.42 -25.40 -12.33
C THR A 90 1.80 -24.80 -12.24
N ASP A 91 2.78 -25.51 -12.75
CA ASP A 91 4.11 -25.00 -13.07
C ASP A 91 4.07 -23.94 -14.18
N SER A 92 2.91 -23.43 -14.52
CA SER A 92 2.73 -22.37 -15.52
C SER A 92 2.06 -21.16 -14.88
N TYR A 93 2.85 -20.21 -14.46
CA TYR A 93 2.46 -18.82 -14.31
C TYR A 93 2.21 -18.26 -15.72
N ASP A 94 1.03 -18.53 -16.24
CA ASP A 94 0.47 -17.77 -17.34
C ASP A 94 -0.58 -16.85 -16.70
N GLU A 95 -0.21 -15.60 -16.40
CA GLU A 95 -1.06 -14.61 -15.75
C GLU A 95 -2.39 -14.36 -16.50
N GLY A 96 -2.49 -14.81 -17.76
CA GLY A 96 -3.70 -14.72 -18.58
C GLY A 96 -4.67 -15.88 -18.47
N LYS A 97 -4.32 -17.00 -17.79
CA LYS A 97 -5.17 -18.19 -17.71
C LYS A 97 -5.78 -18.47 -16.34
N THR A 98 -5.34 -17.76 -15.31
CA THR A 98 -5.86 -17.93 -13.95
C THR A 98 -7.32 -17.46 -13.82
N GLU A 99 -7.77 -16.55 -14.69
CA GLU A 99 -9.16 -16.08 -14.68
C GLU A 99 -10.17 -17.06 -15.28
N GLN A 100 -9.73 -18.04 -16.08
CA GLN A 100 -10.63 -19.00 -16.71
C GLN A 100 -10.86 -20.29 -15.90
N GLY A 101 -10.11 -20.50 -14.80
CA GLY A 101 -10.22 -21.68 -13.95
C GLY A 101 -11.03 -21.49 -12.68
N VAL A 102 -11.53 -20.29 -12.40
CA VAL A 102 -12.51 -20.09 -11.32
C VAL A 102 -13.82 -20.69 -11.77
N ALA A 103 -14.07 -21.93 -11.32
CA ALA A 103 -15.37 -22.54 -11.49
C ALA A 103 -16.45 -21.51 -11.12
N GLN A 104 -17.40 -21.30 -12.00
CA GLN A 104 -18.62 -20.55 -11.72
C GLN A 104 -19.43 -21.30 -10.65
N SER A 105 -18.86 -21.44 -9.45
CA SER A 105 -19.62 -21.87 -8.30
C SER A 105 -20.50 -20.69 -7.90
N GLY A 106 -21.81 -20.88 -7.88
CA GLY A 106 -22.77 -19.87 -7.48
C GLY A 106 -22.66 -19.46 -6.00
N THR A 107 -21.48 -19.53 -5.42
CA THR A 107 -21.12 -19.08 -4.09
C THR A 107 -20.08 -17.98 -4.19
N MET A 108 -20.43 -16.85 -3.68
CA MET A 108 -19.56 -15.68 -3.53
C MET A 108 -18.43 -15.88 -2.48
N PHE A 109 -18.46 -16.98 -1.72
CA PHE A 109 -17.52 -17.27 -0.65
C PHE A 109 -16.68 -18.51 -0.93
N PRO A 110 -15.34 -18.46 -0.74
CA PRO A 110 -14.46 -19.59 -0.92
C PRO A 110 -14.67 -20.63 0.20
N SER A 111 -14.39 -21.91 -0.10
CA SER A 111 -14.32 -22.97 0.91
C SER A 111 -12.91 -23.24 1.43
N SER A 112 -11.94 -22.53 0.90
CA SER A 112 -10.53 -22.64 1.33
C SER A 112 -9.83 -21.30 1.19
N MET A 113 -8.79 -21.10 1.98
CA MET A 113 -7.82 -20.03 1.85
C MET A 113 -6.43 -20.55 2.15
N GLY A 114 -5.41 -19.88 1.63
CA GLY A 114 -4.06 -20.37 1.82
C GLY A 114 -2.97 -19.36 1.54
N MET A 115 -1.73 -19.82 1.59
CA MET A 115 -0.56 -19.03 1.24
C MET A 115 0.57 -19.87 0.68
N THR A 116 1.38 -19.27 -0.20
CA THR A 116 2.65 -19.81 -0.67
C THR A 116 3.79 -18.92 -0.20
N PHE A 117 4.81 -19.49 0.42
CA PHE A 117 5.91 -18.75 1.02
C PHE A 117 7.25 -19.49 0.89
N ALA A 118 8.35 -18.74 1.08
CA ALA A 118 9.70 -19.28 1.08
C ALA A 118 10.24 -19.43 2.50
N VAL A 119 10.92 -20.54 2.76
CA VAL A 119 11.54 -20.88 4.05
C VAL A 119 13.00 -21.22 3.84
N ASP A 120 13.86 -20.81 4.77
CA ASP A 120 15.27 -21.15 4.80
C ASP A 120 15.47 -22.65 4.63
N GLY A 121 16.38 -23.03 3.75
CA GLY A 121 16.65 -24.43 3.48
C GLY A 121 17.24 -25.24 4.63
N GLU A 122 17.79 -24.57 5.63
CA GLU A 122 18.33 -25.16 6.86
C GLU A 122 17.22 -25.41 7.91
N ALA A 123 16.05 -24.77 7.76
CA ALA A 123 14.92 -25.02 8.65
C ALA A 123 14.44 -26.49 8.52
N THR A 124 14.10 -27.09 9.64
CA THR A 124 13.72 -28.50 9.69
C THR A 124 12.24 -28.76 9.85
N ALA A 125 11.53 -27.84 10.50
CA ALA A 125 10.10 -27.96 10.77
C ALA A 125 9.45 -26.59 10.95
N LEU A 126 8.12 -26.54 10.78
CA LEU A 126 7.26 -25.40 11.00
C LEU A 126 6.15 -25.76 11.99
N LYS A 127 5.65 -24.77 12.69
CA LYS A 127 4.44 -24.85 13.51
C LYS A 127 3.30 -24.16 12.77
N ILE A 128 2.18 -24.84 12.63
CA ILE A 128 0.98 -24.32 11.97
C ILE A 128 -0.08 -24.12 13.04
N THR A 129 -0.67 -22.92 13.07
CA THR A 129 -1.82 -22.62 13.92
C THR A 129 -2.98 -22.21 13.03
N VAL A 130 -4.16 -22.74 13.28
CA VAL A 130 -5.39 -22.32 12.62
C VAL A 130 -6.39 -21.84 13.67
N ARG A 131 -7.15 -20.81 13.32
CA ARG A 131 -8.17 -20.21 14.18
C ARG A 131 -9.43 -19.95 13.39
N TRP A 132 -10.58 -20.09 14.03
CA TRP A 132 -11.86 -19.64 13.49
C TRP A 132 -12.92 -19.50 14.59
N GLY A 133 -14.01 -18.80 14.27
CA GLY A 133 -15.24 -18.80 15.03
C GLY A 133 -16.20 -19.89 14.50
N ARG A 134 -16.72 -20.71 15.38
CA ARG A 134 -17.85 -21.60 15.15
C ARG A 134 -19.07 -21.02 15.83
N TYR A 135 -20.21 -21.06 15.18
CA TYR A 135 -21.47 -20.61 15.78
C TYR A 135 -22.47 -21.76 15.88
N SER A 136 -23.13 -21.88 17.04
CA SER A 136 -24.17 -22.83 17.30
C SER A 136 -25.46 -22.10 17.76
N ARG A 137 -26.59 -22.67 17.44
CA ARG A 137 -27.89 -22.07 17.80
C ARG A 137 -28.29 -22.49 19.21
N GLU A 138 -28.22 -21.58 20.18
CA GLU A 138 -28.42 -21.82 21.60
C GLU A 138 -29.36 -20.77 22.22
N HIS A 139 -29.89 -21.07 23.42
CA HIS A 139 -30.63 -20.07 24.19
C HIS A 139 -29.66 -19.13 24.89
N SER A 140 -29.86 -17.82 24.71
CA SER A 140 -29.07 -16.79 25.36
C SER A 140 -29.20 -16.85 26.88
N GLU A 141 -28.06 -16.66 27.57
CA GLU A 141 -28.02 -16.51 29.01
C GLU A 141 -28.31 -15.06 29.45
N THR A 142 -28.19 -14.09 28.53
CA THR A 142 -28.25 -12.67 28.84
C THR A 142 -29.42 -11.96 28.18
N ALA A 143 -29.89 -12.40 27.02
CA ALA A 143 -30.93 -11.76 26.24
C ALA A 143 -32.28 -12.48 26.37
N THR A 144 -33.34 -11.71 26.69
CA THR A 144 -34.72 -12.21 26.80
C THR A 144 -35.63 -11.51 25.80
N GLY A 145 -36.57 -12.27 25.24
CA GLY A 145 -37.62 -11.73 24.37
C GLY A 145 -38.71 -10.96 25.12
N PRO A 146 -39.64 -10.35 24.38
CA PRO A 146 -40.79 -9.63 24.97
C PRO A 146 -41.71 -10.49 25.86
N ASP A 147 -41.66 -11.80 25.66
CA ASP A 147 -42.43 -12.80 26.46
C ASP A 147 -41.67 -13.26 27.72
N GLY A 148 -40.48 -12.68 28.00
CA GLY A 148 -39.64 -13.02 29.15
C GLY A 148 -38.88 -14.33 29.01
N LYS A 149 -38.92 -15.00 27.85
CA LYS A 149 -38.14 -16.21 27.61
C LYS A 149 -36.77 -15.87 27.01
N ALA A 150 -35.77 -16.73 27.28
CA ALA A 150 -34.45 -16.62 26.69
C ALA A 150 -34.53 -16.63 25.14
N LEU A 151 -33.87 -15.68 24.51
CA LEU A 151 -33.81 -15.63 23.05
C LEU A 151 -32.97 -16.78 22.50
N LEU A 152 -33.36 -17.28 21.33
CA LEU A 152 -32.54 -18.23 20.58
C LEU A 152 -31.58 -17.43 19.73
N VAL A 153 -30.27 -17.52 20.03
CA VAL A 153 -29.20 -16.75 19.42
C VAL A 153 -28.17 -17.66 18.76
N TRP A 154 -27.28 -17.10 17.94
CA TRP A 154 -26.06 -17.76 17.52
C TRP A 154 -24.95 -17.45 18.53
N LYS A 155 -24.52 -18.45 19.28
CA LYS A 155 -23.40 -18.31 20.24
C LYS A 155 -22.10 -18.71 19.58
N ARG A 156 -21.09 -17.84 19.67
CA ARG A 156 -19.76 -18.06 19.14
C ARG A 156 -18.90 -18.92 20.07
N THR A 157 -18.18 -19.86 19.49
CA THR A 157 -17.09 -20.60 20.15
C THR A 157 -15.80 -20.32 19.38
N HIS A 158 -14.79 -19.83 20.09
CA HIS A 158 -13.45 -19.67 19.51
C HIS A 158 -12.75 -21.03 19.42
N VAL A 159 -12.29 -21.39 18.23
CA VAL A 159 -11.51 -22.60 17.99
C VAL A 159 -10.08 -22.17 17.61
N GLU A 160 -9.10 -22.70 18.34
CA GLU A 160 -7.69 -22.55 18.03
C GLU A 160 -7.02 -23.92 18.10
N CYS A 161 -6.34 -24.31 17.03
CA CYS A 161 -5.65 -25.59 16.93
C CYS A 161 -4.21 -25.37 16.49
N ILE A 162 -3.29 -26.03 17.16
CA ILE A 162 -1.86 -25.93 16.92
C ILE A 162 -1.35 -27.31 16.51
N SER A 163 -0.64 -27.38 15.39
CA SER A 163 -0.05 -28.66 14.93
C SER A 163 1.15 -29.06 15.77
N ASP A 164 1.42 -30.34 15.80
CA ASP A 164 2.78 -30.84 16.09
C ASP A 164 3.77 -30.23 15.06
N PRO A 165 5.09 -30.24 15.36
CA PRO A 165 6.09 -29.78 14.40
C PRO A 165 5.96 -30.50 13.05
N VAL A 166 5.67 -29.75 12.01
CA VAL A 166 5.53 -30.22 10.63
C VAL A 166 6.88 -30.19 9.96
N ALA A 167 7.46 -31.39 9.75
CA ALA A 167 8.78 -31.51 9.13
C ALA A 167 8.78 -31.01 7.68
N LEU A 168 9.79 -30.22 7.30
CA LEU A 168 10.02 -29.76 5.92
C LEU A 168 10.58 -30.93 5.07
N LYS A 169 9.68 -31.52 4.30
CA LYS A 169 10.00 -32.67 3.43
C LYS A 169 9.32 -32.52 2.10
N GLY A 170 10.04 -32.74 1.01
CA GLY A 170 9.49 -32.60 -0.35
C GLY A 170 8.33 -33.55 -0.60
N GLY A 171 7.27 -33.03 -1.22
CA GLY A 171 6.05 -33.74 -1.54
C GLY A 171 4.79 -33.12 -0.94
N PRO A 172 3.66 -33.81 -1.03
CA PRO A 172 2.42 -33.38 -0.40
C PRO A 172 2.53 -33.48 1.14
N LEU A 173 1.91 -32.53 1.82
CA LEU A 173 1.70 -32.60 3.26
C LEU A 173 0.63 -33.66 3.54
N THR A 174 0.88 -34.51 4.52
CA THR A 174 -0.18 -35.38 5.06
C THR A 174 -1.29 -34.47 5.62
N PRO A 175 -2.54 -34.60 5.18
CA PRO A 175 -3.62 -33.76 5.66
C PRO A 175 -3.70 -33.73 7.18
N TRP A 176 -3.64 -32.54 7.77
CA TRP A 176 -3.76 -32.36 9.20
C TRP A 176 -5.19 -31.96 9.55
N VAL A 177 -5.91 -32.86 10.22
CA VAL A 177 -7.24 -32.57 10.79
C VAL A 177 -7.03 -31.69 12.02
N ALA A 178 -7.63 -30.51 11.99
CA ALA A 178 -7.40 -29.49 13.02
C ALA A 178 -8.03 -29.87 14.37
N THR A 179 -9.26 -30.45 14.34
CA THR A 179 -9.97 -30.89 15.55
C THR A 179 -10.87 -32.08 15.26
N ASP A 180 -11.00 -32.98 16.22
CA ASP A 180 -11.90 -34.15 16.14
C ASP A 180 -13.39 -33.76 16.08
N GLU A 181 -13.74 -32.57 16.58
CA GLU A 181 -15.12 -32.06 16.54
C GLU A 181 -15.56 -31.64 15.13
N GLN A 182 -14.62 -31.26 14.28
CA GLN A 182 -14.85 -30.84 12.89
C GLN A 182 -13.82 -31.52 11.97
N PRO A 183 -13.89 -32.86 11.77
CA PRO A 183 -12.84 -33.61 11.07
C PRO A 183 -12.70 -33.26 9.59
N GLU A 184 -13.67 -32.59 8.98
CA GLU A 184 -13.59 -32.07 7.63
C GLU A 184 -12.85 -30.73 7.52
N VAL A 185 -12.55 -30.09 8.65
CA VAL A 185 -11.70 -28.88 8.68
C VAL A 185 -10.24 -29.31 8.79
N ARG A 186 -9.47 -29.06 7.74
CA ARG A 186 -8.11 -29.58 7.65
C ARG A 186 -7.16 -28.61 6.96
N VAL A 187 -5.88 -28.77 7.22
CA VAL A 187 -4.79 -28.11 6.51
C VAL A 187 -4.18 -29.11 5.53
N GLU A 188 -4.10 -28.71 4.28
CA GLU A 188 -3.41 -29.45 3.22
C GLU A 188 -2.36 -28.57 2.56
N GLY A 189 -1.40 -29.20 1.88
CA GLY A 189 -0.39 -28.43 1.20
C GLY A 189 0.68 -29.27 0.51
N ARG A 190 1.69 -28.57 0.03
CA ARG A 190 2.83 -29.17 -0.64
C ARG A 190 4.10 -28.41 -0.32
N MET A 191 5.20 -29.12 -0.25
CA MET A 191 6.53 -28.57 -0.03
C MET A 191 7.48 -29.03 -1.13
N ARG A 192 8.34 -28.11 -1.59
CA ARG A 192 9.39 -28.43 -2.57
C ARG A 192 10.65 -27.62 -2.28
N LYS A 193 11.81 -28.20 -2.58
CA LYS A 193 13.08 -27.44 -2.61
C LYS A 193 13.16 -26.63 -3.90
N GLN A 194 13.58 -25.39 -3.79
CA GLN A 194 13.88 -24.52 -4.91
C GLN A 194 15.16 -23.75 -4.61
N GLY A 195 16.25 -24.12 -5.27
CA GLY A 195 17.58 -23.61 -4.91
C GLY A 195 17.93 -23.96 -3.45
N PRO A 196 18.39 -22.98 -2.66
CA PRO A 196 18.71 -23.18 -1.25
C PRO A 196 17.48 -23.28 -0.35
N ASP A 197 16.32 -22.82 -0.80
CA ASP A 197 15.14 -22.61 0.05
C ASP A 197 14.06 -23.69 -0.16
N TRP A 198 13.15 -23.77 0.81
CA TRP A 198 11.89 -24.48 0.68
C TRP A 198 10.81 -23.53 0.17
N ILE A 199 10.00 -23.96 -0.79
CA ILE A 199 8.75 -23.35 -1.15
C ILE A 199 7.62 -24.20 -0.60
N VAL A 200 6.81 -23.59 0.25
CA VAL A 200 5.72 -24.23 0.96
C VAL A 200 4.40 -23.58 0.55
N THR A 201 3.44 -24.40 0.17
CA THR A 201 2.06 -23.96 -0.10
C THR A 201 1.14 -24.67 0.88
N LEU A 202 0.33 -23.91 1.61
CA LEU A 202 -0.62 -24.42 2.60
C LEU A 202 -2.01 -23.84 2.36
N PHE A 203 -3.03 -24.68 2.59
CA PHE A 203 -4.44 -24.27 2.56
C PHE A 203 -5.16 -24.72 3.82
N LEU A 204 -5.94 -23.84 4.42
CA LEU A 204 -7.00 -24.19 5.37
C LEU A 204 -8.27 -24.44 4.56
N ILE A 205 -8.86 -25.62 4.73
CA ILE A 205 -9.99 -26.10 3.92
C ILE A 205 -11.17 -26.39 4.84
N ASN A 206 -12.32 -25.84 4.51
CA ASN A 206 -13.60 -26.20 5.09
C ASN A 206 -14.28 -27.25 4.22
N GLY A 207 -14.06 -28.52 4.52
CA GLY A 207 -14.68 -29.67 3.81
C GLY A 207 -16.04 -30.08 4.32
N GLN A 208 -16.61 -29.37 5.33
CA GLN A 208 -17.91 -29.69 5.90
C GLN A 208 -19.02 -29.63 4.87
N LYS A 209 -20.05 -30.46 5.04
CA LYS A 209 -21.27 -30.37 4.23
C LYS A 209 -22.22 -29.37 4.85
N GLU A 210 -22.86 -28.55 3.99
CA GLU A 210 -23.89 -27.63 4.47
C GLU A 210 -25.12 -28.43 4.94
N PRO A 211 -25.56 -28.27 6.22
CA PRO A 211 -26.76 -28.96 6.71
C PRO A 211 -28.02 -28.30 6.16
N ASP A 212 -29.13 -29.05 6.10
CA ASP A 212 -30.44 -28.54 5.63
C ASP A 212 -30.97 -27.40 6.50
N LYS A 213 -30.72 -27.47 7.82
CA LYS A 213 -31.10 -26.47 8.80
C LYS A 213 -29.86 -25.95 9.51
N ARG A 214 -29.93 -24.71 10.03
CA ARG A 214 -28.83 -24.08 10.76
C ARG A 214 -27.54 -24.08 9.95
N LYS A 215 -27.64 -23.64 8.72
CA LYS A 215 -26.56 -23.73 7.71
C LYS A 215 -25.25 -23.10 8.18
N ASP A 216 -25.33 -22.05 9.02
CA ASP A 216 -24.17 -21.31 9.50
C ASP A 216 -23.30 -22.11 10.49
N GLU A 217 -23.81 -23.23 11.05
CA GLU A 217 -23.02 -24.14 11.88
C GLU A 217 -21.84 -24.81 11.13
N ALA A 218 -21.95 -24.91 9.79
CA ALA A 218 -20.89 -25.49 8.96
C ALA A 218 -19.92 -24.44 8.37
N TRP A 219 -20.12 -23.16 8.65
CA TRP A 219 -19.23 -22.10 8.19
C TRP A 219 -18.12 -21.84 9.19
N LEU A 220 -16.94 -21.46 8.69
CA LEU A 220 -15.84 -20.96 9.52
C LEU A 220 -15.82 -19.43 9.41
N PHE A 221 -15.94 -18.77 10.55
CA PHE A 221 -15.92 -17.31 10.63
C PHE A 221 -14.59 -16.81 11.17
N GLN A 222 -14.12 -15.65 10.75
CA GLN A 222 -12.81 -15.10 11.14
C GLN A 222 -11.67 -16.12 10.97
N ALA A 223 -11.72 -16.89 9.91
CA ALA A 223 -10.78 -17.95 9.66
C ALA A 223 -9.36 -17.39 9.46
N GLN A 224 -8.36 -18.01 10.10
CA GLN A 224 -6.96 -17.59 10.03
C GLN A 224 -6.03 -18.80 9.98
N LEU A 225 -4.99 -18.71 9.13
CA LEU A 225 -3.89 -19.66 9.06
C LEU A 225 -2.59 -18.91 9.42
N ILE A 226 -1.87 -19.42 10.40
CA ILE A 226 -0.63 -18.84 10.92
C ILE A 226 0.48 -19.86 10.79
N VAL A 227 1.67 -19.42 10.40
CA VAL A 227 2.86 -20.27 10.31
C VAL A 227 4.04 -19.59 10.99
N GLU A 228 4.74 -20.34 11.82
CA GLU A 228 5.91 -19.90 12.58
C GLU A 228 6.99 -20.97 12.53
N SER A 229 8.23 -20.63 12.85
CA SER A 229 9.24 -21.64 13.13
C SER A 229 8.96 -22.32 14.48
N THR A 230 9.54 -23.48 14.70
CA THR A 230 9.38 -24.23 15.97
C THR A 230 10.21 -23.67 17.11
N ASP A 231 11.23 -22.89 16.81
CA ASP A 231 12.23 -22.33 17.74
C ASP A 231 12.18 -20.83 17.87
N GLY A 232 11.28 -20.16 17.12
CA GLY A 232 11.13 -18.70 17.12
C GLY A 232 12.12 -17.98 16.21
N GLU A 233 12.99 -18.70 15.49
CA GLU A 233 13.97 -18.11 14.59
C GLU A 233 13.30 -17.53 13.32
N PRO A 234 13.88 -16.48 12.70
CA PRO A 234 13.33 -15.84 11.50
C PRO A 234 13.64 -16.68 10.25
N VAL A 235 12.86 -17.73 10.02
CA VAL A 235 13.08 -18.71 8.95
C VAL A 235 12.46 -18.31 7.62
N PHE A 236 11.52 -17.36 7.59
CA PHE A 236 10.88 -16.97 6.33
C PHE A 236 11.78 -16.03 5.55
N ARG A 237 11.90 -16.30 4.25
CA ARG A 237 12.77 -15.58 3.32
C ARG A 237 11.97 -14.86 2.25
N LYS A 238 12.59 -13.88 1.62
CA LYS A 238 12.08 -13.26 0.41
C LYS A 238 11.77 -14.33 -0.64
N ARG A 239 10.54 -14.30 -1.16
CA ARG A 239 10.18 -15.13 -2.32
C ARG A 239 10.95 -14.64 -3.54
N HIS A 240 11.70 -15.55 -4.15
CA HIS A 240 12.23 -15.27 -5.48
C HIS A 240 11.10 -15.49 -6.49
N SER A 241 10.78 -14.45 -7.26
CA SER A 241 9.99 -14.59 -8.48
C SER A 241 10.62 -15.71 -9.33
N MET A 242 9.80 -16.52 -9.96
CA MET A 242 10.33 -17.52 -10.92
C MET A 242 11.17 -16.76 -11.94
N ALA A 243 12.43 -17.18 -12.09
CA ALA A 243 13.31 -16.57 -13.07
C ALA A 243 12.72 -16.75 -14.47
N VAL A 244 12.13 -15.69 -14.98
CA VAL A 244 11.73 -15.64 -16.38
C VAL A 244 13.02 -15.67 -17.19
N ASP A 245 13.11 -16.57 -18.17
CA ASP A 245 14.29 -16.67 -19.02
C ASP A 245 14.58 -15.29 -19.67
N PRO A 246 15.69 -14.63 -19.35
CA PRO A 246 15.96 -13.29 -19.87
C PRO A 246 16.00 -13.21 -21.39
N ASN A 247 16.21 -14.34 -22.06
CA ASN A 247 16.24 -14.41 -23.52
C ASN A 247 14.86 -14.47 -24.17
N LYS A 248 13.80 -14.70 -23.36
CA LYS A 248 12.40 -14.74 -23.83
C LYS A 248 11.65 -13.44 -23.59
N ILE A 249 12.32 -12.45 -22.99
CA ILE A 249 11.75 -11.14 -22.67
C ILE A 249 12.30 -10.13 -23.66
N ASP A 250 11.45 -9.27 -24.20
CA ASP A 250 11.90 -8.15 -25.04
C ASP A 250 12.79 -7.17 -24.24
N PRO A 251 13.64 -6.39 -24.93
CA PRO A 251 14.60 -5.50 -24.26
C PRO A 251 13.95 -4.44 -23.35
N LEU A 252 12.77 -3.91 -23.72
CA LEU A 252 12.07 -2.88 -22.97
C LEU A 252 11.52 -3.45 -21.65
N THR A 253 10.78 -4.55 -21.72
CA THR A 253 10.28 -5.26 -20.53
C THR A 253 11.42 -5.66 -19.59
N ARG A 254 12.59 -6.08 -20.13
CA ARG A 254 13.76 -6.40 -19.31
C ARG A 254 14.31 -5.18 -18.57
N MET A 255 14.36 -4.04 -19.24
CA MET A 255 14.80 -2.77 -18.63
C MET A 255 13.83 -2.35 -17.51
N GLU A 256 12.52 -2.39 -17.77
CA GLU A 256 11.48 -2.08 -16.77
C GLU A 256 11.55 -3.01 -15.56
N MET A 257 11.68 -4.32 -15.77
CA MET A 257 11.86 -5.28 -14.68
C MET A 257 13.13 -5.00 -13.86
N GLY A 258 14.22 -4.61 -14.51
CA GLY A 258 15.47 -4.22 -13.84
C GLY A 258 15.29 -2.97 -12.99
N ALA A 259 14.62 -1.95 -13.52
CA ALA A 259 14.31 -0.71 -12.81
C ALA A 259 13.41 -0.98 -11.60
N MET A 260 12.34 -1.77 -11.77
CA MET A 260 11.44 -2.16 -10.68
C MET A 260 12.17 -2.97 -9.60
N ALA A 261 13.00 -3.93 -9.99
CA ALA A 261 13.79 -4.72 -9.05
C ALA A 261 14.75 -3.83 -8.21
N MET A 262 15.32 -2.79 -8.83
CA MET A 262 16.16 -1.81 -8.14
C MET A 262 15.33 -0.93 -7.18
N LEU A 263 14.22 -0.37 -7.65
CA LEU A 263 13.37 0.53 -6.85
C LEU A 263 12.79 -0.18 -5.63
N TYR A 264 12.35 -1.42 -5.78
CA TYR A 264 11.76 -2.22 -4.71
C TYR A 264 12.73 -3.21 -4.06
N ARG A 265 14.06 -3.02 -4.19
CA ARG A 265 15.07 -3.95 -3.64
C ARG A 265 14.99 -4.12 -2.13
N GLN A 266 14.53 -3.08 -1.42
CA GLN A 266 14.33 -3.11 0.04
C GLN A 266 12.97 -3.68 0.44
N TYR A 267 12.05 -3.81 -0.51
CA TYR A 267 10.74 -4.40 -0.25
C TYR A 267 10.82 -5.91 -0.29
N VAL A 268 10.36 -6.55 0.77
CA VAL A 268 10.42 -8.00 0.90
C VAL A 268 9.03 -8.58 0.83
N GLU A 269 8.79 -9.39 -0.18
CA GLU A 269 7.59 -10.21 -0.32
C GLU A 269 7.91 -11.62 0.22
N PHE A 270 7.39 -11.95 1.39
CA PHE A 270 7.60 -13.24 2.03
C PHE A 270 6.64 -14.31 1.55
N ALA A 271 5.41 -13.93 1.21
CA ALA A 271 4.34 -14.86 0.84
C ALA A 271 3.38 -14.25 -0.16
N VAL A 272 2.64 -15.12 -0.85
CA VAL A 272 1.46 -14.77 -1.65
C VAL A 272 0.26 -15.51 -1.07
N GLY A 273 -0.82 -14.77 -0.81
CA GLY A 273 -2.08 -15.32 -0.35
C GLY A 273 -2.91 -15.91 -1.50
N HIS A 274 -3.72 -16.89 -1.19
CA HIS A 274 -4.67 -17.52 -2.10
C HIS A 274 -6.08 -17.31 -1.56
N GLY A 275 -6.82 -16.39 -2.17
CA GLY A 275 -8.14 -15.97 -1.72
C GLY A 275 -8.14 -15.11 -0.44
N VAL A 276 -6.97 -14.66 0.02
CA VAL A 276 -6.78 -13.92 1.27
C VAL A 276 -5.47 -13.14 1.20
N GLY A 277 -5.32 -12.05 1.95
CA GLY A 277 -4.04 -11.37 2.17
C GLY A 277 -3.13 -12.18 3.11
N VAL A 278 -1.84 -11.83 3.12
CA VAL A 278 -0.87 -12.38 4.10
C VAL A 278 -0.11 -11.23 4.74
N HIS A 279 -0.12 -11.22 6.05
CA HIS A 279 0.71 -10.34 6.87
C HIS A 279 1.96 -11.09 7.34
N ALA A 280 3.12 -10.46 7.19
CA ALA A 280 4.39 -10.98 7.66
C ALA A 280 4.92 -10.14 8.82
N VAL A 281 5.30 -10.80 9.91
CA VAL A 281 6.01 -10.15 11.02
C VAL A 281 7.51 -10.28 10.73
N ALA A 282 8.09 -9.19 10.22
CA ALA A 282 9.52 -9.13 9.92
C ALA A 282 10.36 -9.22 11.21
N CYS A 283 11.57 -9.77 11.09
CA CYS A 283 12.54 -9.76 12.17
C CYS A 283 13.04 -8.32 12.39
N PRO A 284 13.02 -7.78 13.63
CA PRO A 284 13.48 -6.43 13.90
C PRO A 284 14.96 -6.20 13.54
N ASP A 285 15.80 -7.22 13.72
CA ASP A 285 17.23 -7.15 13.48
C ASP A 285 17.62 -7.46 12.02
N ASP A 286 16.73 -8.12 11.27
CA ASP A 286 16.91 -8.45 9.85
C ASP A 286 15.59 -8.33 9.09
N PRO A 287 15.25 -7.16 8.53
CA PRO A 287 14.01 -6.95 7.77
C PRO A 287 13.88 -7.82 6.51
N GLN A 288 14.96 -8.48 6.07
CA GLN A 288 14.92 -9.43 4.95
C GLN A 288 14.43 -10.82 5.37
N ARG A 289 14.12 -11.00 6.64
CA ARG A 289 13.57 -12.24 7.20
C ARG A 289 12.31 -11.95 8.02
N ALA A 290 11.42 -12.94 8.12
CA ALA A 290 10.25 -12.85 8.97
C ALA A 290 10.21 -14.03 9.96
N VAL A 291 9.60 -13.77 11.11
CA VAL A 291 9.43 -14.76 12.19
C VAL A 291 8.08 -15.45 12.11
N ARG A 292 7.09 -14.80 11.47
CA ARG A 292 5.70 -15.27 11.42
C ARG A 292 5.01 -14.79 10.15
N LEU A 293 4.19 -15.65 9.58
CA LEU A 293 3.26 -15.36 8.50
C LEU A 293 1.84 -15.68 8.95
N GLN A 294 0.88 -14.84 8.62
CA GLN A 294 -0.53 -15.05 8.93
C GLN A 294 -1.43 -14.56 7.82
N THR A 295 -2.50 -15.30 7.55
CA THR A 295 -3.53 -14.83 6.63
C THR A 295 -4.30 -13.65 7.22
N GLU A 296 -4.70 -12.69 6.38
CA GLU A 296 -5.39 -11.47 6.78
C GLU A 296 -6.54 -11.20 5.81
N ALA A 297 -7.77 -11.25 6.33
CA ALA A 297 -8.98 -11.12 5.51
C ALA A 297 -9.16 -9.68 4.99
N VAL A 298 -8.68 -8.68 5.72
CA VAL A 298 -8.69 -7.26 5.35
C VAL A 298 -7.25 -6.75 5.36
N PRO A 299 -6.49 -6.98 4.27
CA PRO A 299 -5.10 -6.53 4.20
C PRO A 299 -5.02 -5.01 4.14
N LYS A 300 -4.01 -4.45 4.81
CA LYS A 300 -3.71 -3.02 4.80
C LYS A 300 -2.29 -2.75 4.35
N HIS A 301 -2.10 -1.59 3.75
CA HIS A 301 -0.79 -1.08 3.37
C HIS A 301 -0.74 0.43 3.55
N GLU A 302 0.27 0.91 4.26
CA GLU A 302 0.54 2.33 4.38
C GLU A 302 1.42 2.78 3.21
N VAL A 303 0.88 3.71 2.41
CA VAL A 303 1.65 4.36 1.35
C VAL A 303 2.34 5.58 1.95
N PRO A 304 3.68 5.62 2.00
CA PRO A 304 4.38 6.79 2.50
C PRO A 304 4.09 8.00 1.61
N MET A 305 3.76 9.13 2.22
CA MET A 305 3.60 10.38 1.50
C MET A 305 4.96 10.94 1.09
N GLN A 306 5.06 11.32 -0.18
CA GLN A 306 6.20 12.10 -0.66
C GLN A 306 5.92 13.58 -0.44
N THR A 307 6.84 14.26 0.23
CA THR A 307 6.82 15.71 0.40
C THR A 307 7.91 16.34 -0.46
N PRO A 308 7.65 17.50 -1.09
CA PRO A 308 8.69 18.23 -1.80
C PRO A 308 9.80 18.66 -0.81
N PRO A 309 11.07 18.61 -1.21
CA PRO A 309 12.16 19.02 -0.34
C PRO A 309 12.10 20.52 -0.07
N THR A 310 12.40 20.88 1.17
CA THR A 310 12.58 22.27 1.62
C THR A 310 14.06 22.64 1.65
N VAL A 311 14.37 23.91 1.94
CA VAL A 311 15.76 24.35 2.16
C VAL A 311 16.37 23.68 3.42
N GLU A 312 15.55 23.32 4.39
CA GLU A 312 15.97 22.61 5.60
C GLU A 312 16.39 21.17 5.27
N ASP A 313 15.63 20.50 4.38
CA ASP A 313 15.95 19.15 3.93
C ASP A 313 17.14 19.12 2.95
N ASN A 314 17.23 20.13 2.11
CA ASN A 314 18.29 20.26 1.11
C ASN A 314 18.81 21.71 1.04
N PRO A 315 19.90 22.04 1.73
CA PRO A 315 20.48 23.38 1.73
C PRO A 315 20.95 23.88 0.35
N ASP A 316 21.15 22.99 -0.62
CA ASP A 316 21.48 23.36 -2.01
C ASP A 316 20.34 24.14 -2.69
N LEU A 317 19.12 24.09 -2.17
CA LEU A 317 17.98 24.87 -2.65
C LEU A 317 17.96 26.32 -2.11
N ALA A 318 18.93 26.72 -1.28
CA ALA A 318 18.99 28.07 -0.75
C ALA A 318 19.05 29.11 -1.88
N GLY A 319 18.17 30.09 -1.84
CA GLY A 319 18.05 31.12 -2.87
C GLY A 319 17.17 30.76 -4.08
N LEU A 320 16.60 29.57 -4.13
CA LEU A 320 15.62 29.19 -5.15
C LEU A 320 14.35 30.04 -4.97
N VAL A 321 13.95 30.73 -6.02
CA VAL A 321 12.70 31.53 -6.05
C VAL A 321 11.56 30.67 -6.58
N LEU A 322 10.58 30.42 -5.74
CA LEU A 322 9.37 29.64 -6.05
C LEU A 322 8.08 30.47 -5.97
N ASP A 323 8.15 31.73 -5.53
CA ASP A 323 6.99 32.62 -5.45
C ASP A 323 6.55 33.02 -6.86
N MET A 324 5.34 32.60 -7.25
CA MET A 324 4.76 32.87 -8.57
C MET A 324 4.64 34.36 -8.86
N LYS A 325 4.30 35.21 -7.86
CA LYS A 325 4.23 36.65 -8.00
C LYS A 325 5.59 37.24 -8.31
N GLU A 326 6.60 36.85 -7.53
CA GLU A 326 7.98 37.31 -7.74
C GLU A 326 8.51 36.89 -9.12
N LEU A 327 8.24 35.66 -9.57
CA LEU A 327 8.61 35.18 -10.90
C LEU A 327 7.86 35.96 -12.01
N SER A 328 6.61 36.34 -11.81
CA SER A 328 5.82 37.13 -12.78
C SER A 328 6.30 38.56 -12.92
N GLU A 329 6.81 39.18 -11.85
CA GLU A 329 7.30 40.55 -11.79
C GLU A 329 8.81 40.70 -12.08
N THR A 330 9.51 39.58 -12.34
CA THR A 330 10.96 39.58 -12.55
C THR A 330 11.37 40.18 -13.86
N SER A 331 12.45 40.98 -13.85
CA SER A 331 13.05 41.59 -15.05
C SER A 331 13.59 40.53 -16.03
N ASP A 332 13.75 40.87 -17.32
CA ASP A 332 14.35 40.00 -18.33
C ASP A 332 15.78 39.58 -17.95
N ALA A 333 16.53 40.46 -17.29
CA ALA A 333 17.92 40.19 -16.89
C ALA A 333 18.03 39.13 -15.79
N ASP A 334 17.04 39.06 -14.90
CA ASP A 334 17.09 38.20 -13.72
C ASP A 334 16.24 36.93 -13.87
N LEU A 335 15.39 36.87 -14.93
CA LEU A 335 14.39 35.81 -15.08
C LEU A 335 15.00 34.41 -15.19
N ALA A 336 16.15 34.28 -15.83
CA ALA A 336 16.86 33.00 -15.92
C ALA A 336 17.67 32.70 -14.64
N ALA A 337 18.11 33.72 -13.91
CA ALA A 337 18.94 33.52 -12.71
C ALA A 337 18.16 32.95 -11.52
N LYS A 338 16.90 33.41 -11.33
CA LYS A 338 16.06 32.99 -10.20
C LYS A 338 15.75 31.49 -10.15
N PRO A 339 15.30 30.84 -11.24
CA PRO A 339 15.14 29.39 -11.27
C PRO A 339 16.46 28.63 -11.43
N GLY A 340 17.59 29.32 -11.73
CA GLY A 340 18.90 28.71 -11.99
C GLY A 340 19.49 27.91 -10.83
N VAL A 341 19.07 28.20 -9.59
CA VAL A 341 19.44 27.41 -8.39
C VAL A 341 18.93 25.97 -8.49
N LEU A 342 17.77 25.74 -9.13
CA LEU A 342 17.14 24.42 -9.20
C LEU A 342 18.00 23.37 -9.95
N PRO A 343 18.47 23.61 -11.19
CA PRO A 343 19.32 22.65 -11.87
C PRO A 343 20.66 22.45 -11.16
N ASP A 344 21.25 23.46 -10.52
CA ASP A 344 22.51 23.33 -9.79
C ASP A 344 22.35 22.44 -8.54
N ALA A 345 21.25 22.59 -7.81
CA ALA A 345 20.90 21.74 -6.68
C ALA A 345 20.61 20.30 -7.14
N TYR A 346 19.92 20.14 -8.27
CA TYR A 346 19.62 18.84 -8.86
C TYR A 346 20.87 18.11 -9.35
N GLU A 347 21.81 18.80 -9.99
CA GLU A 347 23.09 18.23 -10.42
C GLU A 347 23.88 17.67 -9.23
N LYS A 348 24.00 18.44 -8.15
CA LYS A 348 24.66 17.97 -6.93
C LYS A 348 23.97 16.75 -6.33
N TRP A 349 22.64 16.68 -6.38
CA TRP A 349 21.90 15.51 -5.96
C TRP A 349 22.18 14.30 -6.87
N ILE A 350 22.18 14.47 -8.18
CA ILE A 350 22.55 13.42 -9.15
C ILE A 350 23.95 12.87 -8.87
N ASP A 351 24.91 13.75 -8.58
CA ASP A 351 26.28 13.34 -8.31
C ASP A 351 26.39 12.54 -6.99
N ARG A 352 25.63 12.91 -5.96
CA ARG A 352 25.53 12.12 -4.72
C ARG A 352 24.93 10.73 -4.98
N GLU A 353 23.85 10.64 -5.74
CA GLU A 353 23.22 9.36 -6.08
C GLU A 353 24.10 8.50 -7.00
N ALA A 354 24.85 9.12 -7.91
CA ALA A 354 25.83 8.41 -8.73
C ALA A 354 26.97 7.82 -7.88
N GLN A 355 27.46 8.55 -6.89
CA GLN A 355 28.47 8.05 -5.94
C GLN A 355 27.89 6.92 -5.08
N ARG A 356 26.66 7.05 -4.61
CA ARG A 356 25.96 6.01 -3.85
C ARG A 356 25.81 4.74 -4.67
N ALA A 357 25.41 4.85 -5.94
CA ALA A 357 25.28 3.71 -6.86
C ALA A 357 26.66 3.05 -7.11
N ALA A 358 27.69 3.85 -7.32
CA ALA A 358 29.05 3.34 -7.54
C ALA A 358 29.65 2.64 -6.31
N SER A 359 29.27 3.05 -5.10
CA SER A 359 29.70 2.40 -3.86
C SER A 359 29.03 1.05 -3.58
N GLY A 360 27.96 0.71 -4.32
CA GLY A 360 27.16 -0.49 -4.07
C GLY A 360 26.33 -0.43 -2.79
N ALA A 361 26.20 0.75 -2.17
CA ALA A 361 25.42 0.93 -0.95
C ALA A 361 23.97 0.43 -1.12
N ASP A 362 23.38 -0.08 -0.04
CA ASP A 362 21.99 -0.52 0.00
C ASP A 362 21.65 -1.63 -1.03
N GLY A 363 22.62 -2.48 -1.42
CA GLY A 363 22.45 -3.55 -2.39
C GLY A 363 22.38 -3.08 -3.85
N LEU A 364 22.83 -1.84 -4.14
CA LEU A 364 22.86 -1.30 -5.52
C LEU A 364 23.90 -1.96 -6.42
N ASP A 365 24.90 -2.65 -5.86
CA ASP A 365 25.85 -3.49 -6.60
C ASP A 365 25.15 -4.55 -7.45
N LEU A 366 24.06 -5.14 -6.94
CA LEU A 366 23.24 -6.11 -7.68
C LEU A 366 22.40 -5.46 -8.81
N HIS A 367 22.27 -4.14 -8.79
CA HIS A 367 21.44 -3.34 -9.69
C HIS A 367 22.23 -2.29 -10.46
N ALA A 368 23.56 -2.42 -10.56
CA ALA A 368 24.46 -1.40 -11.11
C ALA A 368 24.02 -0.88 -12.50
N ARG A 369 23.53 -1.76 -13.38
CA ARG A 369 23.03 -1.38 -14.70
C ARG A 369 21.80 -0.47 -14.59
N ALA A 370 20.77 -0.89 -13.85
CA ALA A 370 19.53 -0.11 -13.70
C ALA A 370 19.79 1.23 -12.99
N ALA A 371 20.69 1.25 -12.00
CA ALA A 371 21.14 2.48 -11.34
C ALA A 371 21.84 3.43 -12.31
N GLY A 372 22.73 2.91 -13.18
CA GLY A 372 23.40 3.71 -14.21
C GLY A 372 22.41 4.31 -15.22
N GLU A 373 21.45 3.52 -15.70
CA GLU A 373 20.36 3.97 -16.59
C GLU A 373 19.53 5.07 -15.92
N ALA A 374 19.14 4.89 -14.65
CA ALA A 374 18.38 5.91 -13.88
C ALA A 374 19.16 7.22 -13.72
N ILE A 375 20.46 7.17 -13.40
CA ILE A 375 21.32 8.36 -13.31
C ILE A 375 21.42 9.07 -14.66
N GLN A 376 21.51 8.32 -15.75
CA GLN A 376 21.56 8.90 -17.10
C GLN A 376 20.24 9.65 -17.41
N HIS A 377 19.08 9.07 -17.14
CA HIS A 377 17.78 9.75 -17.31
C HIS A 377 17.65 11.01 -16.45
N CYS A 378 18.19 11.00 -15.21
CA CYS A 378 18.24 12.20 -14.39
C CYS A 378 19.09 13.31 -15.02
N ARG A 379 20.23 12.97 -15.65
CA ARG A 379 21.08 13.94 -16.37
C ARG A 379 20.41 14.50 -17.61
N GLU A 380 19.70 13.67 -18.37
CA GLU A 380 18.89 14.12 -19.52
C GLU A 380 17.79 15.10 -19.08
N ALA A 381 17.08 14.80 -18.00
CA ALA A 381 16.11 15.73 -17.42
C ALA A 381 16.75 17.05 -16.96
N LEU A 382 17.93 16.99 -16.35
CA LEU A 382 18.71 18.17 -15.96
C LEU A 382 19.03 19.06 -17.15
N GLU A 383 19.53 18.49 -18.26
CA GLU A 383 19.85 19.24 -19.46
C GLU A 383 18.60 19.88 -20.08
N ARG A 384 17.47 19.20 -20.06
CA ARG A 384 16.19 19.77 -20.51
C ARG A 384 15.73 20.95 -19.64
N VAL A 385 15.86 20.86 -18.31
CA VAL A 385 15.57 22.00 -17.40
C VAL A 385 16.50 23.19 -17.70
N ARG A 386 17.79 22.93 -17.89
CA ARG A 386 18.77 23.97 -18.28
C ARG A 386 18.43 24.62 -19.61
N ALA A 387 18.00 23.84 -20.60
CA ALA A 387 17.55 24.36 -21.89
C ALA A 387 16.35 25.27 -21.75
N GLY A 388 15.37 24.91 -20.91
CA GLY A 388 14.21 25.75 -20.60
C GLY A 388 14.60 27.08 -19.95
N ILE A 389 15.52 27.06 -19.00
CA ILE A 389 16.04 28.30 -18.37
C ILE A 389 16.81 29.17 -19.40
N ALA A 390 17.65 28.53 -20.23
CA ALA A 390 18.38 29.25 -21.28
C ALA A 390 17.42 29.91 -22.28
N LEU A 391 16.32 29.26 -22.61
CA LEU A 391 15.29 29.80 -23.49
C LEU A 391 14.65 31.10 -22.90
N LEU A 392 14.41 31.15 -21.59
CA LEU A 392 13.91 32.37 -20.92
C LEU A 392 14.83 33.58 -21.07
N ALA A 393 16.14 33.35 -21.22
CA ALA A 393 17.10 34.41 -21.44
C ALA A 393 17.20 34.83 -22.93
N GLN A 394 16.82 33.97 -23.87
CA GLN A 394 17.07 34.14 -25.31
C GLN A 394 15.81 34.52 -26.08
N ASP A 395 14.65 34.06 -25.66
CA ASP A 395 13.35 34.28 -26.33
C ASP A 395 12.42 35.14 -25.48
N LYS A 396 12.17 36.34 -25.94
CA LYS A 396 11.29 37.30 -25.25
C LYS A 396 9.83 36.83 -25.15
N ASN A 397 9.33 36.13 -26.17
CA ASN A 397 7.95 35.63 -26.15
C ASN A 397 7.82 34.49 -25.13
N ALA A 398 8.81 33.60 -25.05
CA ALA A 398 8.84 32.56 -24.03
C ALA A 398 8.95 33.15 -22.61
N ALA A 399 9.77 34.19 -22.43
CA ALA A 399 9.90 34.91 -21.17
C ALA A 399 8.58 35.61 -20.76
N GLU A 400 7.91 36.25 -21.69
CA GLU A 400 6.62 36.90 -21.46
C GLU A 400 5.52 35.88 -21.13
N ALA A 401 5.45 34.79 -21.88
CA ALA A 401 4.53 33.68 -21.63
C ALA A 401 4.77 33.02 -20.26
N PHE A 402 6.00 32.82 -19.85
CA PHE A 402 6.36 32.29 -18.55
C PHE A 402 5.92 33.23 -17.40
N ARG A 403 6.17 34.56 -17.53
CA ARG A 403 5.69 35.53 -16.54
C ARG A 403 4.17 35.53 -16.46
N PHE A 404 3.48 35.51 -17.60
CA PHE A 404 2.02 35.50 -17.66
C PHE A 404 1.45 34.22 -17.01
N ALA A 405 2.08 33.05 -17.26
CA ALA A 405 1.70 31.79 -16.62
C ALA A 405 1.83 31.86 -15.09
N ASN A 406 2.94 32.42 -14.60
CA ASN A 406 3.14 32.64 -13.16
C ASN A 406 2.10 33.61 -12.57
N GLU A 407 1.78 34.72 -13.25
CA GLU A 407 0.73 35.65 -12.84
C GLU A 407 -0.64 34.98 -12.79
N ALA A 408 -0.98 34.21 -13.80
CA ALA A 408 -2.26 33.51 -13.89
C ALA A 408 -2.39 32.44 -12.76
N MET A 409 -1.35 31.67 -12.52
CA MET A 409 -1.33 30.64 -11.47
C MET A 409 -1.37 31.26 -10.07
N TRP A 410 -0.61 32.31 -9.81
CA TRP A 410 -0.69 33.06 -8.56
C TRP A 410 -2.12 33.52 -8.28
N LYS A 411 -2.72 34.26 -9.21
CA LYS A 411 -4.10 34.77 -9.06
C LYS A 411 -5.11 33.63 -8.90
N GLN A 412 -4.98 32.57 -9.70
CA GLN A 412 -5.86 31.40 -9.64
C GLN A 412 -5.80 30.72 -8.25
N ARG A 413 -4.61 30.55 -7.65
CA ARG A 413 -4.47 29.94 -6.33
C ARG A 413 -5.10 30.78 -5.23
N VAL A 414 -4.84 32.09 -5.19
CA VAL A 414 -5.44 33.00 -4.22
C VAL A 414 -6.97 32.98 -4.32
N HIS A 415 -7.53 33.06 -5.53
CA HIS A 415 -8.96 32.97 -5.76
C HIS A 415 -9.55 31.59 -5.37
N SER A 416 -8.83 30.52 -5.62
CA SER A 416 -9.28 29.16 -5.25
C SER A 416 -9.35 28.97 -3.73
N ILE A 417 -8.37 29.48 -2.99
CA ILE A 417 -8.37 29.47 -1.52
C ILE A 417 -9.55 30.29 -1.01
N PHE A 418 -9.75 31.48 -1.51
CA PHE A 418 -10.89 32.32 -1.16
C PHE A 418 -12.23 31.61 -1.40
N ALA A 419 -12.44 31.09 -2.60
CA ALA A 419 -13.65 30.37 -2.95
C ALA A 419 -13.90 29.14 -2.04
N LYS A 420 -12.83 28.43 -1.63
CA LYS A 420 -12.91 27.33 -0.68
C LYS A 420 -13.37 27.80 0.70
N GLN A 421 -12.83 28.93 1.21
CA GLN A 421 -13.21 29.51 2.49
C GLN A 421 -14.66 30.03 2.49
N VAL A 422 -15.08 30.67 1.39
CA VAL A 422 -16.49 31.10 1.23
C VAL A 422 -17.44 29.90 1.24
N ARG A 423 -17.14 28.81 0.52
CA ARG A 423 -17.95 27.58 0.53
C ARG A 423 -18.04 26.92 1.91
N LYS A 424 -17.00 27.06 2.73
CA LYS A 424 -16.98 26.56 4.11
C LYS A 424 -17.67 27.51 5.10
N GLY A 425 -18.15 28.68 4.67
CA GLY A 425 -18.75 29.70 5.53
C GLY A 425 -17.74 30.44 6.44
N GLN A 426 -16.45 30.29 6.16
CA GLN A 426 -15.37 30.97 6.89
C GLN A 426 -15.16 32.41 6.43
N ARG A 427 -15.65 32.75 5.24
CA ARG A 427 -15.61 34.09 4.63
C ARG A 427 -16.91 34.39 3.90
N LYS A 428 -17.15 35.71 3.66
CA LYS A 428 -18.21 36.20 2.81
C LYS A 428 -17.65 36.55 1.44
N LEU A 429 -18.53 36.65 0.44
CA LEU A 429 -18.15 36.96 -0.93
C LEU A 429 -17.61 38.38 -1.09
N GLU A 430 -18.06 39.32 -0.24
CA GLU A 430 -17.62 40.70 -0.16
C GLU A 430 -16.26 40.91 0.55
N ASP A 431 -15.70 39.91 1.17
CA ASP A 431 -14.40 40.02 1.84
C ASP A 431 -13.27 40.18 0.79
N GLY A 432 -12.25 40.94 1.14
CA GLY A 432 -11.07 41.12 0.27
C GLY A 432 -10.23 39.87 0.12
N LEU A 433 -9.26 39.94 -0.78
CA LEU A 433 -8.29 38.86 -1.07
C LEU A 433 -6.88 39.13 -0.51
N ASP A 434 -6.62 40.37 -0.04
CA ASP A 434 -5.28 40.87 0.21
C ASP A 434 -4.52 40.09 1.28
N ASP A 435 -5.20 39.60 2.29
CA ASP A 435 -4.64 38.76 3.35
C ASP A 435 -4.34 37.32 2.89
N LEU A 436 -4.89 36.87 1.77
CA LEU A 436 -4.59 35.59 1.13
C LEU A 436 -3.45 35.69 0.11
N ASP A 437 -3.08 36.91 -0.32
CA ASP A 437 -1.97 37.14 -1.25
C ASP A 437 -0.62 37.14 -0.53
N VAL A 438 -0.30 36.02 0.11
CA VAL A 438 0.95 35.78 0.84
C VAL A 438 1.78 34.71 0.15
N PRO A 439 3.13 34.70 0.29
CA PRO A 439 4.01 33.77 -0.41
C PRO A 439 3.60 32.30 -0.22
N GLN A 440 3.19 31.90 0.96
CA GLN A 440 2.77 30.52 1.28
C GLN A 440 1.61 30.02 0.40
N ASN A 441 0.76 30.92 -0.05
CA ASN A 441 -0.42 30.60 -0.87
C ASN A 441 -0.14 30.57 -2.38
N ARG A 442 1.04 31.05 -2.83
CA ARG A 442 1.37 31.22 -4.25
C ARG A 442 2.76 30.69 -4.61
N THR A 443 3.26 29.71 -3.85
CA THR A 443 4.57 29.09 -4.06
C THR A 443 4.42 27.82 -4.90
N TRP A 444 5.27 27.66 -5.92
CA TRP A 444 5.49 26.40 -6.61
C TRP A 444 6.15 25.37 -5.70
N TYR A 445 5.83 24.11 -5.91
CA TYR A 445 6.75 23.06 -5.50
C TYR A 445 7.92 22.97 -6.49
N PRO A 446 9.14 22.62 -6.05
CA PRO A 446 10.31 22.54 -6.93
C PRO A 446 10.06 21.65 -8.16
N PHE A 447 9.39 20.52 -8.01
CA PHE A 447 9.08 19.62 -9.12
C PHE A 447 8.10 20.20 -10.13
N GLN A 448 7.15 21.04 -9.71
CA GLN A 448 6.21 21.71 -10.61
C GLN A 448 6.95 22.72 -11.50
N LEU A 449 7.80 23.55 -10.91
CA LEU A 449 8.62 24.48 -11.65
C LEU A 449 9.59 23.75 -12.59
N ALA A 450 10.23 22.66 -12.13
CA ALA A 450 11.08 21.83 -12.97
C ALA A 450 10.31 21.27 -14.18
N PHE A 451 9.10 20.77 -13.97
CA PHE A 451 8.26 20.22 -15.04
C PHE A 451 7.86 21.26 -16.07
N VAL A 452 7.53 22.47 -15.65
CA VAL A 452 7.28 23.61 -16.58
C VAL A 452 8.52 23.92 -17.38
N LEU A 453 9.68 24.06 -16.72
CA LEU A 453 10.94 24.47 -17.38
C LEU A 453 11.42 23.42 -18.37
N LEU A 454 11.38 22.13 -18.03
CA LEU A 454 11.85 21.07 -18.94
C LEU A 454 11.00 20.91 -20.19
N ASN A 455 9.70 21.27 -20.12
CA ASN A 455 8.80 21.22 -21.27
C ASN A 455 8.77 22.52 -22.09
N LEU A 456 9.28 23.62 -21.56
CA LEU A 456 9.20 24.94 -22.19
C LEU A 456 9.78 24.96 -23.62
N PRO A 457 10.93 24.35 -23.93
CA PRO A 457 11.47 24.31 -25.30
C PRO A 457 10.52 23.61 -26.29
N SER A 458 9.99 22.45 -25.94
CA SER A 458 9.11 21.66 -26.81
C SER A 458 7.72 22.27 -26.98
N ILE A 459 7.26 23.09 -26.03
CA ILE A 459 6.02 23.86 -26.14
C ILE A 459 6.21 25.09 -27.02
N THR A 460 7.36 25.73 -26.92
CA THR A 460 7.67 26.97 -27.66
C THR A 460 7.99 26.69 -29.13
N ASP A 461 8.77 25.65 -29.42
CA ASP A 461 9.09 25.21 -30.78
C ASP A 461 8.35 23.91 -31.12
N LEU A 462 7.38 24.02 -32.06
CA LEU A 462 6.60 22.88 -32.56
C LEU A 462 7.44 21.85 -33.33
N HIS A 463 8.64 22.21 -33.75
CA HIS A 463 9.60 21.36 -34.46
C HIS A 463 10.74 20.87 -33.54
N HIS A 464 10.64 21.14 -32.24
CA HIS A 464 11.61 20.65 -31.26
C HIS A 464 11.76 19.12 -31.34
N HIS A 465 13.00 18.61 -31.19
CA HIS A 465 13.30 17.18 -31.28
C HIS A 465 12.40 16.36 -30.34
N ASP A 466 12.31 16.72 -29.08
CA ASP A 466 11.49 16.01 -28.07
C ASP A 466 10.01 15.91 -28.44
N ARG A 467 9.54 16.74 -29.37
CA ARG A 467 8.13 16.79 -29.79
C ARG A 467 7.89 16.12 -31.12
N SER A 468 8.80 16.31 -32.09
CA SER A 468 8.52 16.01 -33.51
C SER A 468 9.37 14.88 -34.09
N HIS A 469 10.34 14.33 -33.35
CA HIS A 469 11.14 13.22 -33.85
C HIS A 469 10.30 11.96 -33.99
N GLU A 470 10.47 11.23 -35.09
CA GLU A 470 9.62 10.07 -35.42
C GLU A 470 9.70 8.92 -34.43
N THR A 471 10.86 8.71 -33.78
CA THR A 471 11.13 7.56 -32.89
C THR A 471 11.65 7.95 -31.50
N GLU A 472 12.11 9.21 -31.33
CA GLU A 472 12.75 9.69 -30.10
C GLU A 472 11.96 10.84 -29.42
N ALA A 473 10.76 11.13 -29.90
CA ALA A 473 9.88 12.08 -29.22
C ALA A 473 9.56 11.60 -27.81
N VAL A 474 9.56 12.55 -26.87
CA VAL A 474 9.43 12.28 -25.44
C VAL A 474 8.01 12.56 -24.97
N ALA A 475 7.44 11.63 -24.19
CA ALA A 475 6.23 11.86 -23.40
C ALA A 475 6.60 11.85 -21.92
N ASP A 476 6.48 12.98 -21.26
CA ASP A 476 6.80 13.12 -19.85
C ASP A 476 5.64 12.69 -18.97
N LEU A 477 5.88 11.76 -18.04
CA LEU A 477 4.92 11.35 -17.04
C LEU A 477 5.30 11.90 -15.65
N LEU A 478 4.47 12.81 -15.14
CA LEU A 478 4.62 13.32 -13.79
C LEU A 478 3.97 12.37 -12.78
N TRP A 479 4.80 11.60 -12.08
CA TRP A 479 4.38 10.60 -11.12
C TRP A 479 4.51 11.13 -9.69
N PHE A 480 3.36 11.46 -9.07
CA PHE A 480 3.24 11.84 -7.65
C PHE A 480 1.95 11.26 -7.06
N PRO A 481 1.87 11.04 -5.73
CA PRO A 481 0.64 10.63 -5.06
C PRO A 481 -0.51 11.59 -5.36
N THR A 482 -1.73 11.09 -5.29
CA THR A 482 -2.95 11.92 -5.43
C THR A 482 -2.97 13.00 -4.35
N GLY A 483 -3.28 14.24 -4.73
CA GLY A 483 -3.23 15.39 -3.83
C GLY A 483 -1.86 16.09 -3.74
N GLY A 484 -0.82 15.57 -4.40
CA GLY A 484 0.54 16.16 -4.39
C GLY A 484 0.72 17.40 -5.29
N GLY A 485 -0.34 17.99 -5.83
CA GLY A 485 -0.25 19.24 -6.63
C GLY A 485 0.14 19.04 -8.11
N LYS A 486 -0.06 17.84 -8.68
CA LYS A 486 0.25 17.58 -10.11
C LYS A 486 -0.52 18.45 -11.08
N THR A 487 -1.75 18.81 -10.76
CA THR A 487 -2.67 19.51 -11.64
C THR A 487 -2.26 20.96 -11.88
N GLU A 488 -1.49 21.54 -10.99
CA GLU A 488 -0.97 22.90 -11.12
C GLU A 488 0.25 23.00 -12.05
N ALA A 489 0.98 21.93 -12.29
CA ALA A 489 2.08 21.86 -13.25
C ALA A 489 1.57 21.57 -14.67
#